data_8c5bd272ec4127b8c567f9e0416e7c15
#
_entry.id   8c5bd272ec4127b8c567f9e0416e7c15
#
_cell.length_a   1.000
_cell.length_b   1.000
_cell.length_c   1.000
_cell.angle_alpha   90.00
_cell.angle_beta   90.00
_cell.angle_gamma   90.00
#
_symmetry.space_group_name_H-M   'P 1'
#
loop_
_entity.id
_entity.type
_entity.pdbx_description
1 polymer ?
#
loop_
_entity_poly.entity_id
_entity_poly.type
_entity_poly.pdbx_seq_one_letter_code
_entity_poly.pdbx_strand_id
1 'polypeptide(L)'
;MRYYQCDKYPIEFVVSENIDKHFGSHNHVGHYVISVVMQGTVAVCLENREVVCHRGDVFIIPPYAMHSMCQGRDARMLSMCIGTAFIKETDMETAGGIVQGLLRDAAAQDIFGRGQREKLLTSVRTVYGLRDNGRKEMDEGIKILADKITSHPEQELSVETLAADIFVSKYYLIRKFKSSIGMTPHQFCIQNRIRKSQRLLDEEKTVSRIAAEMG
;
A
#
# COMPACT_ATOMS: atom_id res chain seq x y z
N MET A 1 -8.48 -3.88 13.84
CA MET A 1 -8.34 -4.16 12.39
C MET A 1 -8.50 -5.65 12.17
N ARG A 2 -9.15 -6.05 11.09
CA ARG A 2 -9.26 -7.44 10.64
C ARG A 2 -8.73 -7.53 9.22
N TYR A 3 -7.91 -8.55 8.96
CA TYR A 3 -7.25 -8.77 7.67
C TYR A 3 -7.80 -10.04 7.04
N TYR A 4 -8.01 -10.00 5.72
CA TYR A 4 -8.49 -11.12 4.92
C TYR A 4 -7.62 -11.21 3.68
N GLN A 5 -6.65 -12.11 3.71
CA GLN A 5 -5.72 -12.34 2.60
C GLN A 5 -6.27 -13.40 1.65
N CYS A 6 -5.97 -13.23 0.38
CA CYS A 6 -6.25 -14.23 -0.63
C CYS A 6 -4.96 -15.00 -0.94
N ASP A 7 -4.94 -16.30 -0.68
CA ASP A 7 -3.75 -17.15 -0.92
C ASP A 7 -3.38 -17.25 -2.40
N LYS A 8 -4.35 -17.07 -3.29
CA LYS A 8 -4.18 -17.26 -4.74
C LYS A 8 -3.78 -15.99 -5.48
N TYR A 9 -4.19 -14.83 -5.00
CA TYR A 9 -3.97 -13.55 -5.67
C TYR A 9 -3.41 -12.52 -4.68
N PRO A 10 -2.56 -11.57 -5.13
CA PRO A 10 -2.02 -10.51 -4.28
C PRO A 10 -3.10 -9.44 -4.00
N ILE A 11 -4.20 -9.88 -3.41
CA ILE A 11 -5.36 -9.07 -3.03
C ILE A 11 -5.65 -9.34 -1.55
N GLU A 12 -5.78 -8.25 -0.80
CA GLU A 12 -6.06 -8.27 0.62
C GLU A 12 -7.21 -7.32 0.94
N PHE A 13 -8.07 -7.70 1.87
CA PHE A 13 -9.09 -6.81 2.45
C PHE A 13 -8.75 -6.50 3.89
N VAL A 14 -8.90 -5.23 4.27
CA VAL A 14 -8.68 -4.75 5.63
C VAL A 14 -9.93 -4.02 6.10
N VAL A 15 -10.53 -4.49 7.18
CA VAL A 15 -11.61 -3.78 7.87
C VAL A 15 -11.03 -3.09 9.09
N SER A 16 -11.13 -1.79 9.14
CA SER A 16 -10.78 -0.97 10.31
C SER A 16 -12.04 -0.41 10.96
N GLU A 17 -12.20 -0.67 12.25
CA GLU A 17 -13.33 -0.22 13.05
C GLU A 17 -12.90 -0.06 14.51
N ASN A 18 -13.58 0.80 15.25
CA ASN A 18 -13.31 1.05 16.67
C ASN A 18 -11.86 1.43 16.98
N ILE A 19 -11.19 2.08 16.03
CA ILE A 19 -9.84 2.59 16.21
C ILE A 19 -9.87 4.11 16.24
N ASP A 20 -9.06 4.68 17.12
CA ASP A 20 -8.77 6.12 17.15
C ASP A 20 -7.30 6.26 16.84
N LYS A 21 -6.98 6.39 15.54
CA LYS A 21 -5.59 6.31 15.09
C LYS A 21 -5.26 7.31 14.01
N HIS A 22 -4.14 7.96 14.24
CA HIS A 22 -3.43 8.72 13.23
C HIS A 22 -2.35 7.83 12.59
N PHE A 23 -2.48 7.62 11.29
CA PHE A 23 -1.44 6.98 10.48
C PHE A 23 -0.55 8.08 9.91
N GLY A 24 0.68 8.18 10.44
CA GLY A 24 1.66 9.15 9.97
C GLY A 24 1.99 9.01 8.49
N SER A 25 2.69 9.98 7.95
CA SER A 25 3.02 10.02 6.53
C SER A 25 3.84 8.79 6.09
N HIS A 26 3.32 8.03 5.15
CA HIS A 26 3.91 6.81 4.58
C HIS A 26 3.45 6.59 3.14
N ASN A 27 3.97 5.58 2.47
CA ASN A 27 3.47 5.13 1.17
C ASN A 27 3.34 3.61 1.12
N HIS A 28 2.69 3.12 0.07
CA HIS A 28 2.65 1.71 -0.29
C HIS A 28 3.44 1.48 -1.59
N VAL A 29 4.29 0.45 -1.63
CA VAL A 29 5.24 0.26 -2.73
C VAL A 29 4.67 -0.62 -3.83
N GLY A 30 4.08 -1.72 -3.47
CA GLY A 30 3.72 -2.78 -4.41
C GLY A 30 2.23 -2.93 -4.68
N HIS A 31 1.36 -2.02 -4.22
CA HIS A 31 -0.08 -2.17 -4.36
C HIS A 31 -0.83 -0.85 -4.37
N TYR A 32 -1.99 -0.86 -5.00
CA TYR A 32 -3.02 0.17 -4.85
C TYR A 32 -3.84 -0.13 -3.59
N VAL A 33 -4.22 0.92 -2.87
CA VAL A 33 -5.20 0.83 -1.79
C VAL A 33 -6.48 1.53 -2.22
N ILE A 34 -7.58 0.79 -2.26
CA ILE A 34 -8.92 1.29 -2.55
C ILE A 34 -9.72 1.21 -1.27
N SER A 35 -10.14 2.33 -0.73
CA SER A 35 -10.86 2.39 0.55
C SER A 35 -12.25 2.96 0.40
N VAL A 36 -13.22 2.34 1.08
CA VAL A 36 -14.61 2.78 1.19
C VAL A 36 -14.89 3.11 2.64
N VAL A 37 -15.35 4.33 2.92
CA VAL A 37 -15.84 4.72 4.25
C VAL A 37 -17.23 4.11 4.46
N MET A 38 -17.35 3.20 5.41
CA MET A 38 -18.60 2.48 5.70
C MET A 38 -19.45 3.22 6.73
N GLN A 39 -18.80 3.93 7.66
CA GLN A 39 -19.42 4.70 8.74
C GLN A 39 -18.47 5.81 9.18
N GLY A 40 -19.03 6.92 9.71
CA GLY A 40 -18.26 8.05 10.22
C GLY A 40 -17.50 8.80 9.14
N THR A 41 -16.36 9.38 9.53
CA THR A 41 -15.50 10.17 8.67
C THR A 41 -14.04 9.74 8.79
N VAL A 42 -13.31 9.88 7.69
CA VAL A 42 -11.86 9.63 7.62
C VAL A 42 -11.20 10.82 6.93
N ALA A 43 -10.24 11.45 7.59
CA ALA A 43 -9.42 12.48 6.96
C ALA A 43 -8.21 11.82 6.29
N VAL A 44 -8.01 12.12 5.02
CA VAL A 44 -6.89 11.60 4.21
C VAL A 44 -6.11 12.76 3.64
N CYS A 45 -4.81 12.81 3.90
CA CYS A 45 -3.90 13.73 3.25
C CYS A 45 -3.12 12.97 2.17
N LEU A 46 -3.33 13.29 0.91
CA LEU A 46 -2.66 12.69 -0.23
C LEU A 46 -1.93 13.79 -1.00
N GLU A 47 -0.62 13.64 -1.17
CA GLU A 47 0.21 14.61 -1.89
C GLU A 47 0.00 16.07 -1.42
N ASN A 48 -0.06 16.29 -0.11
CA ASN A 48 -0.31 17.57 0.55
C ASN A 48 -1.73 18.16 0.35
N ARG A 49 -2.68 17.35 -0.12
CA ARG A 49 -4.09 17.71 -0.17
C ARG A 49 -4.85 16.91 0.86
N GLU A 50 -5.47 17.61 1.79
CA GLU A 50 -6.33 17.01 2.80
C GLU A 50 -7.77 16.95 2.29
N VAL A 51 -8.38 15.77 2.42
CA VAL A 51 -9.77 15.52 2.08
C VAL A 51 -10.43 14.78 3.21
N VAL A 52 -11.59 15.22 3.65
CA VAL A 52 -12.44 14.50 4.59
C VAL A 52 -13.42 13.64 3.81
N CYS A 53 -13.28 12.33 3.94
CA CYS A 53 -14.16 11.35 3.33
C CYS A 53 -15.26 10.96 4.31
N HIS A 54 -16.51 10.96 3.84
CA HIS A 54 -17.70 10.63 4.58
C HIS A 54 -18.22 9.24 4.22
N ARG A 55 -19.21 8.76 4.96
CA ARG A 55 -19.86 7.48 4.65
C ARG A 55 -20.28 7.40 3.18
N GLY A 56 -19.76 6.36 2.53
CA GLY A 56 -20.02 6.08 1.12
C GLY A 56 -18.96 6.64 0.17
N ASP A 57 -18.06 7.50 0.63
CA ASP A 57 -16.96 7.97 -0.21
C ASP A 57 -15.94 6.88 -0.43
N VAL A 58 -15.28 6.97 -1.59
CA VAL A 58 -14.19 6.10 -2.00
C VAL A 58 -12.97 6.93 -2.29
N PHE A 59 -11.83 6.49 -1.80
CA PHE A 59 -10.56 7.07 -2.19
C PHE A 59 -9.57 5.98 -2.62
N ILE A 60 -8.67 6.34 -3.52
CA ILE A 60 -7.66 5.45 -4.08
C ILE A 60 -6.29 6.05 -3.78
N ILE A 61 -5.43 5.25 -3.16
CA ILE A 61 -4.04 5.59 -2.92
C ILE A 61 -3.20 4.77 -3.90
N PRO A 62 -2.58 5.43 -4.90
CA PRO A 62 -1.69 4.76 -5.83
C PRO A 62 -0.40 4.29 -5.12
N PRO A 63 0.30 3.30 -5.67
CA PRO A 63 1.64 2.93 -5.21
C PRO A 63 2.57 4.14 -5.21
N TYR A 64 3.46 4.21 -4.22
CA TYR A 64 4.41 5.31 -3.97
C TYR A 64 3.80 6.68 -3.60
N ALA A 65 2.50 6.86 -3.63
CA ALA A 65 1.89 8.12 -3.22
C ALA A 65 2.02 8.31 -1.70
N MET A 66 2.68 9.41 -1.30
CA MET A 66 2.80 9.78 0.11
C MET A 66 1.46 10.21 0.64
N HIS A 67 1.05 9.61 1.73
CA HIS A 67 -0.22 9.91 2.38
C HIS A 67 -0.16 9.73 3.90
N SER A 68 -1.07 10.40 4.57
CA SER A 68 -1.38 10.18 5.99
C SER A 68 -2.89 10.07 6.15
N MET A 69 -3.35 9.48 7.24
CA MET A 69 -4.77 9.27 7.48
C MET A 69 -5.09 9.37 8.96
N CYS A 70 -6.21 10.01 9.26
CA CYS A 70 -6.81 10.05 10.60
C CYS A 70 -8.17 9.34 10.55
N GLN A 71 -8.31 8.30 11.35
CA GLN A 71 -9.57 7.58 11.53
C GLN A 71 -10.04 7.71 12.96
N GLY A 72 -11.20 8.33 13.15
CA GLY A 72 -11.85 8.44 14.47
C GLY A 72 -12.46 7.12 14.92
N ARG A 73 -12.76 7.02 16.22
CA ARG A 73 -13.28 5.80 16.86
C ARG A 73 -14.63 5.33 16.28
N ASP A 74 -15.47 6.24 15.84
CA ASP A 74 -16.79 5.99 15.26
C ASP A 74 -16.71 5.63 13.75
N ALA A 75 -15.55 5.77 13.16
CA ALA A 75 -15.37 5.48 11.76
C ALA A 75 -15.13 3.98 11.51
N ARG A 76 -15.77 3.47 10.45
CA ARG A 76 -15.54 2.13 9.91
C ARG A 76 -15.17 2.22 8.44
N MET A 77 -14.10 1.56 8.04
CA MET A 77 -13.60 1.59 6.69
C MET A 77 -13.24 0.19 6.20
N LEU A 78 -13.52 -0.07 4.93
CA LEU A 78 -13.06 -1.26 4.20
C LEU A 78 -12.04 -0.82 3.17
N SER A 79 -10.86 -1.38 3.24
CA SER A 79 -9.80 -1.19 2.25
C SER A 79 -9.55 -2.49 1.49
N MET A 80 -9.31 -2.38 0.19
CA MET A 80 -8.85 -3.45 -0.68
C MET A 80 -7.48 -3.08 -1.22
N CYS A 81 -6.47 -3.88 -0.93
CA CYS A 81 -5.12 -3.74 -1.44
C CYS A 81 -4.96 -4.67 -2.65
N ILE A 82 -4.53 -4.14 -3.79
CA ILE A 82 -4.33 -4.91 -5.03
C ILE A 82 -2.89 -4.73 -5.49
N GLY A 83 -2.16 -5.83 -5.64
CA GLY A 83 -0.78 -5.82 -6.10
C GLY A 83 -0.60 -5.23 -7.50
N THR A 84 0.44 -4.43 -7.68
CA THR A 84 0.75 -3.80 -8.99
C THR A 84 1.10 -4.82 -10.06
N ALA A 85 1.75 -5.93 -9.71
CA ALA A 85 2.03 -7.02 -10.63
C ALA A 85 0.73 -7.61 -11.19
N PHE A 86 -0.24 -7.90 -10.31
CA PHE A 86 -1.56 -8.38 -10.70
C PHE A 86 -2.26 -7.44 -11.70
N ILE A 87 -2.24 -6.12 -11.42
CA ILE A 87 -2.83 -5.11 -12.31
C ILE A 87 -2.11 -5.04 -13.67
N LYS A 88 -0.81 -5.30 -13.72
CA LYS A 88 -0.03 -5.30 -14.97
C LYS A 88 -0.23 -6.55 -15.81
N GLU A 89 -0.31 -7.70 -15.17
CA GLU A 89 -0.31 -9.03 -15.80
C GLU A 89 -1.73 -9.52 -16.16
N THR A 90 -2.75 -8.89 -15.59
CA THR A 90 -4.15 -9.28 -15.78
C THR A 90 -4.89 -8.18 -16.55
N ASP A 91 -5.75 -8.55 -17.49
CA ASP A 91 -6.66 -7.61 -18.13
C ASP A 91 -7.80 -7.19 -17.18
N MET A 92 -8.44 -6.06 -17.51
CA MET A 92 -9.47 -5.46 -16.64
C MET A 92 -10.69 -6.38 -16.43
N GLU A 93 -11.10 -7.15 -17.43
CA GLU A 93 -12.28 -8.01 -17.37
C GLU A 93 -12.00 -9.20 -16.45
N THR A 94 -10.88 -9.87 -16.66
CA THR A 94 -10.40 -10.99 -15.81
C THR A 94 -10.20 -10.55 -14.37
N ALA A 95 -9.54 -9.42 -14.13
CA ALA A 95 -9.36 -8.87 -12.78
C ALA A 95 -10.70 -8.52 -12.13
N GLY A 96 -11.63 -7.93 -12.87
CA GLY A 96 -12.99 -7.64 -12.40
C GLY A 96 -13.71 -8.90 -11.96
N GLY A 97 -13.63 -9.98 -12.74
CA GLY A 97 -14.21 -11.28 -12.40
C GLY A 97 -13.60 -11.90 -11.14
N ILE A 98 -12.28 -11.87 -11.02
CA ILE A 98 -11.55 -12.36 -9.82
C ILE A 98 -11.97 -11.57 -8.58
N VAL A 99 -11.90 -10.24 -8.63
CA VAL A 99 -12.29 -9.37 -7.52
C VAL A 99 -13.75 -9.57 -7.15
N GLN A 100 -14.65 -9.74 -8.14
CA GLN A 100 -16.06 -10.02 -7.88
C GLN A 100 -16.25 -11.34 -7.12
N GLY A 101 -15.51 -12.39 -7.47
CA GLY A 101 -15.51 -13.68 -6.76
C GLY A 101 -15.07 -13.49 -5.31
N LEU A 102 -13.90 -12.89 -5.08
CA LEU A 102 -13.36 -12.65 -3.75
C LEU A 102 -14.28 -11.79 -2.87
N LEU A 103 -14.89 -10.75 -3.45
CA LEU A 103 -15.85 -9.90 -2.74
C LEU A 103 -17.15 -10.65 -2.39
N ARG A 104 -17.54 -11.65 -3.17
CA ARG A 104 -18.68 -12.52 -2.86
C ARG A 104 -18.37 -13.42 -1.67
N ASP A 105 -17.18 -14.04 -1.68
CA ASP A 105 -16.73 -14.93 -0.61
C ASP A 105 -16.55 -14.17 0.72
N ALA A 106 -15.95 -12.97 0.66
CA ALA A 106 -15.81 -12.09 1.80
C ALA A 106 -17.17 -11.56 2.31
N ALA A 107 -18.16 -11.32 1.44
CA ALA A 107 -19.51 -10.93 1.83
C ALA A 107 -20.25 -12.07 2.55
N ALA A 108 -19.98 -13.33 2.20
CA ALA A 108 -20.54 -14.48 2.90
C ALA A 108 -20.06 -14.58 4.37
N GLN A 109 -18.96 -13.90 4.72
CA GLN A 109 -18.45 -13.77 6.09
C GLN A 109 -18.99 -12.51 6.82
N ASP A 110 -20.02 -11.86 6.29
CA ASP A 110 -20.67 -10.65 6.84
C ASP A 110 -19.73 -9.45 7.04
N ILE A 111 -18.71 -9.33 6.17
CA ILE A 111 -17.69 -8.28 6.29
C ILE A 111 -18.23 -6.95 5.79
N PHE A 112 -19.05 -6.96 4.70
CA PHE A 112 -19.59 -5.77 4.06
C PHE A 112 -20.82 -6.09 3.18
N GLY A 113 -21.66 -5.07 2.92
CA GLY A 113 -22.87 -5.20 2.15
C GLY A 113 -22.69 -5.01 0.63
N ARG A 114 -23.78 -5.15 -0.11
CA ARG A 114 -23.82 -5.06 -1.57
C ARG A 114 -23.29 -3.71 -2.12
N GLY A 115 -23.64 -2.61 -1.48
CA GLY A 115 -23.24 -1.26 -1.94
C GLY A 115 -21.72 -1.04 -1.88
N GLN A 116 -21.05 -1.56 -0.86
CA GLN A 116 -19.58 -1.49 -0.74
C GLN A 116 -18.90 -2.32 -1.82
N ARG A 117 -19.44 -3.51 -2.11
CA ARG A 117 -18.95 -4.38 -3.17
C ARG A 117 -18.99 -3.71 -4.55
N GLU A 118 -20.10 -3.08 -4.90
CA GLU A 118 -20.24 -2.37 -6.17
C GLU A 118 -19.24 -1.22 -6.29
N LYS A 119 -19.02 -0.46 -5.22
CA LYS A 119 -18.05 0.62 -5.18
C LYS A 119 -16.62 0.12 -5.39
N LEU A 120 -16.21 -0.95 -4.71
CA LEU A 120 -14.90 -1.55 -4.89
C LEU A 120 -14.69 -2.06 -6.32
N LEU A 121 -15.67 -2.74 -6.91
CA LEU A 121 -15.61 -3.20 -8.30
C LEU A 121 -15.48 -2.06 -9.29
N THR A 122 -16.24 -0.98 -9.11
CA THR A 122 -16.12 0.21 -9.96
C THR A 122 -14.74 0.84 -9.83
N SER A 123 -14.19 0.87 -8.63
CA SER A 123 -12.87 1.44 -8.37
C SER A 123 -11.73 0.63 -8.99
N VAL A 124 -11.89 -0.69 -9.18
CA VAL A 124 -10.93 -1.50 -9.94
C VAL A 124 -10.77 -0.97 -11.36
N ARG A 125 -11.86 -0.61 -12.04
CA ARG A 125 -11.82 0.00 -13.37
C ARG A 125 -11.07 1.33 -13.36
N THR A 126 -11.27 2.15 -12.32
CA THR A 126 -10.53 3.40 -12.15
C THR A 126 -9.03 3.15 -12.01
N VAL A 127 -8.62 2.12 -11.25
CA VAL A 127 -7.20 1.74 -11.11
C VAL A 127 -6.60 1.33 -12.46
N TYR A 128 -7.33 0.60 -13.30
CA TYR A 128 -6.88 0.25 -14.65
C TYR A 128 -6.73 1.50 -15.54
N GLY A 129 -7.63 2.46 -15.45
CA GLY A 129 -7.51 3.75 -16.13
C GLY A 129 -6.32 4.59 -15.63
N LEU A 130 -6.02 4.54 -14.33
CA LEU A 130 -4.85 5.20 -13.75
C LEU A 130 -3.53 4.54 -14.16
N ARG A 131 -3.52 3.24 -14.44
CA ARG A 131 -2.35 2.50 -14.94
C ARG A 131 -1.81 3.11 -16.22
N ASP A 132 -2.70 3.50 -17.13
CA ASP A 132 -2.37 3.98 -18.47
C ASP A 132 -2.13 5.50 -18.53
N ASN A 133 -2.55 6.26 -17.50
CA ASN A 133 -2.37 7.70 -17.43
C ASN A 133 -0.98 8.08 -16.90
N GLY A 134 0.06 7.88 -17.74
CA GLY A 134 1.32 8.62 -17.72
C GLY A 134 1.94 8.89 -16.36
N ARG A 135 2.20 7.88 -15.54
CA ARG A 135 3.25 8.04 -14.52
C ARG A 135 4.54 8.34 -15.25
N LYS A 136 5.14 9.49 -14.92
CA LYS A 136 6.53 9.76 -15.28
C LYS A 136 7.31 8.50 -14.96
N GLU A 137 7.82 7.84 -15.98
CA GLU A 137 8.52 6.56 -15.84
C GLU A 137 9.58 6.71 -14.75
N MET A 138 9.52 5.84 -13.74
CA MET A 138 10.49 5.90 -12.65
C MET A 138 11.86 5.67 -13.25
N ASP A 139 12.82 6.52 -12.90
CA ASP A 139 14.21 6.33 -13.26
C ASP A 139 14.64 4.89 -12.95
N GLU A 140 15.22 4.21 -13.94
CA GLU A 140 15.54 2.78 -13.84
C GLU A 140 16.50 2.49 -12.68
N GLY A 141 17.49 3.37 -12.44
CA GLY A 141 18.38 3.24 -11.29
C GLY A 141 17.63 3.32 -9.96
N ILE A 142 16.68 4.25 -9.84
CA ILE A 142 15.84 4.36 -8.61
C ILE A 142 14.96 3.13 -8.43
N LYS A 143 14.42 2.57 -9.53
CA LYS A 143 13.61 1.36 -9.49
C LYS A 143 14.42 0.16 -9.02
N ILE A 144 15.61 -0.05 -9.59
CA ILE A 144 16.54 -1.12 -9.16
C ILE A 144 16.84 -1.03 -7.66
N LEU A 145 17.12 0.17 -7.15
CA LEU A 145 17.39 0.36 -5.72
C LEU A 145 16.14 0.11 -4.86
N ALA A 146 14.97 0.55 -5.30
CA ALA A 146 13.72 0.30 -4.58
C ALA A 146 13.42 -1.20 -4.52
N ASP A 147 13.61 -1.93 -5.61
CA ASP A 147 13.42 -3.37 -5.68
C ASP A 147 14.44 -4.10 -4.79
N LYS A 148 15.72 -3.69 -4.79
CA LYS A 148 16.76 -4.21 -3.90
C LYS A 148 16.38 -4.07 -2.43
N ILE A 149 15.98 -2.86 -2.00
CA ILE A 149 15.58 -2.58 -0.61
C ILE A 149 14.33 -3.39 -0.23
N THR A 150 13.37 -3.52 -1.15
CA THR A 150 12.13 -4.24 -0.89
C THR A 150 12.34 -5.74 -0.76
N SER A 151 13.22 -6.31 -1.59
CA SER A 151 13.53 -7.75 -1.60
C SER A 151 14.35 -8.19 -0.39
N HIS A 152 15.25 -7.33 0.08
CA HIS A 152 16.19 -7.63 1.15
C HIS A 152 16.22 -6.52 2.23
N PRO A 153 15.10 -6.26 2.91
CA PRO A 153 15.01 -5.16 3.87
C PRO A 153 15.85 -5.39 5.14
N GLU A 154 16.27 -6.63 5.42
CA GLU A 154 17.17 -7.00 6.51
C GLU A 154 18.61 -6.56 6.25
N GLN A 155 19.00 -6.32 5.01
CA GLN A 155 20.38 -5.92 4.70
C GLN A 155 20.65 -4.49 5.20
N GLU A 156 21.84 -4.30 5.77
CA GLU A 156 22.32 -2.99 6.12
C GLU A 156 22.80 -2.26 4.86
N LEU A 157 21.93 -1.42 4.31
CA LEU A 157 22.17 -0.65 3.08
C LEU A 157 22.45 0.81 3.43
N SER A 158 23.72 1.21 3.35
CA SER A 158 24.08 2.63 3.48
C SER A 158 23.71 3.42 2.22
N VAL A 159 23.50 4.73 2.36
CA VAL A 159 23.20 5.60 1.21
C VAL A 159 24.39 5.63 0.25
N GLU A 160 25.61 5.51 0.78
CA GLU A 160 26.86 5.44 0.02
C GLU A 160 26.89 4.18 -0.87
N THR A 161 26.56 3.03 -0.30
CA THR A 161 26.47 1.75 -1.05
C THR A 161 25.42 1.83 -2.14
N LEU A 162 24.21 2.32 -1.82
CA LEU A 162 23.13 2.47 -2.80
C LEU A 162 23.51 3.45 -3.92
N ALA A 163 24.22 4.54 -3.60
CA ALA A 163 24.66 5.50 -4.60
C ALA A 163 25.73 4.90 -5.54
N ALA A 164 26.64 4.10 -5.00
CA ALA A 164 27.65 3.38 -5.78
C ALA A 164 27.02 2.35 -6.73
N ASP A 165 25.97 1.65 -6.34
CA ASP A 165 25.27 0.65 -7.16
C ASP A 165 24.75 1.23 -8.49
N ILE A 166 24.39 2.51 -8.53
CA ILE A 166 23.91 3.20 -9.74
C ILE A 166 24.84 4.32 -10.22
N PHE A 167 26.08 4.33 -9.74
CA PHE A 167 27.15 5.26 -10.17
C PHE A 167 26.79 6.74 -10.03
N VAL A 168 26.17 7.15 -8.92
CA VAL A 168 25.82 8.55 -8.64
C VAL A 168 26.35 9.02 -7.29
N SER A 169 26.36 10.34 -7.06
CA SER A 169 26.68 10.87 -5.74
C SER A 169 25.52 10.63 -4.75
N LYS A 170 25.87 10.49 -3.47
CA LYS A 170 24.85 10.32 -2.40
C LYS A 170 23.83 11.45 -2.34
N TYR A 171 24.23 12.68 -2.60
CA TYR A 171 23.33 13.84 -2.62
C TYR A 171 22.34 13.78 -3.79
N TYR A 172 22.81 13.36 -4.97
CA TYR A 172 21.95 13.14 -6.10
C TYR A 172 20.95 12.03 -5.83
N LEU A 173 21.43 10.89 -5.29
CA LEU A 173 20.56 9.77 -4.93
C LEU A 173 19.46 10.20 -3.97
N ILE A 174 19.80 10.83 -2.83
CA ILE A 174 18.81 11.24 -1.83
C ILE A 174 17.72 12.12 -2.46
N ARG A 175 18.11 13.11 -3.25
CA ARG A 175 17.18 14.04 -3.90
C ARG A 175 16.31 13.32 -4.94
N LYS A 176 16.93 12.51 -5.80
CA LYS A 176 16.25 11.79 -6.87
C LYS A 176 15.31 10.74 -6.33
N PHE A 177 15.76 9.93 -5.36
CA PHE A 177 14.96 8.92 -4.69
C PHE A 177 13.74 9.56 -3.99
N LYS A 178 13.96 10.65 -3.25
CA LYS A 178 12.87 11.38 -2.58
C LYS A 178 11.87 11.96 -3.58
N SER A 179 12.31 12.48 -4.72
CA SER A 179 11.40 13.00 -5.75
C SER A 179 10.61 11.93 -6.50
N SER A 180 11.14 10.70 -6.59
CA SER A 180 10.50 9.58 -7.29
C SER A 180 9.61 8.74 -6.37
N ILE A 181 10.02 8.53 -5.11
CA ILE A 181 9.38 7.62 -4.16
C ILE A 181 8.67 8.39 -3.03
N GLY A 182 8.95 9.68 -2.87
CA GLY A 182 8.33 10.51 -1.84
C GLY A 182 9.08 10.53 -0.49
N MET A 183 10.02 9.63 -0.26
CA MET A 183 10.82 9.54 0.97
C MET A 183 12.29 9.28 0.67
N THR A 184 13.17 9.53 1.65
CA THR A 184 14.60 9.26 1.50
C THR A 184 14.89 7.75 1.45
N PRO A 185 16.03 7.29 0.86
CA PRO A 185 16.41 5.88 0.87
C PRO A 185 16.39 5.27 2.28
N HIS A 186 16.92 5.98 3.26
CA HIS A 186 16.94 5.52 4.65
C HIS A 186 15.52 5.32 5.24
N GLN A 187 14.60 6.29 5.03
CA GLN A 187 13.21 6.15 5.45
C GLN A 187 12.54 4.96 4.77
N PHE A 188 12.86 4.72 3.50
CA PHE A 188 12.33 3.61 2.72
C PHE A 188 12.84 2.25 3.24
N CYS A 189 14.13 2.15 3.62
CA CYS A 189 14.70 0.96 4.29
C CYS A 189 13.96 0.67 5.59
N ILE A 190 13.81 1.67 6.47
CA ILE A 190 13.11 1.51 7.75
C ILE A 190 11.67 1.04 7.53
N GLN A 191 10.95 1.66 6.60
CA GLN A 191 9.57 1.28 6.30
C GLN A 191 9.45 -0.18 5.83
N ASN A 192 10.37 -0.65 4.98
CA ASN A 192 10.36 -2.03 4.50
C ASN A 192 10.75 -3.03 5.60
N ARG A 193 11.69 -2.67 6.49
CA ARG A 193 12.01 -3.46 7.70
C ARG A 193 10.78 -3.64 8.60
N ILE A 194 10.09 -2.54 8.91
CA ILE A 194 8.87 -2.58 9.73
C ILE A 194 7.81 -3.48 9.08
N ARG A 195 7.59 -3.37 7.77
CA ARG A 195 6.63 -4.23 7.05
C ARG A 195 7.01 -5.71 7.09
N LYS A 196 8.28 -6.03 6.90
CA LYS A 196 8.76 -7.41 7.04
C LYS A 196 8.59 -7.92 8.47
N SER A 197 8.94 -7.11 9.47
CA SER A 197 8.74 -7.46 10.89
C SER A 197 7.27 -7.73 11.22
N GLN A 198 6.34 -6.94 10.71
CA GLN A 198 4.90 -7.17 10.89
C GLN A 198 4.45 -8.52 10.32
N ARG A 199 4.88 -8.85 9.10
CA ARG A 199 4.58 -10.17 8.49
C ARG A 199 5.16 -11.32 9.31
N LEU A 200 6.39 -11.19 9.81
CA LEU A 200 7.02 -12.20 10.64
C LEU A 200 6.31 -12.40 12.01
N LEU A 201 5.70 -11.34 12.55
CA LEU A 201 4.85 -11.44 13.74
C LEU A 201 3.55 -12.21 13.45
N ASP A 202 2.95 -11.99 12.28
CA ASP A 202 1.75 -12.73 11.85
C ASP A 202 2.06 -14.23 11.61
N GLU A 203 3.32 -14.57 11.28
CA GLU A 203 3.83 -15.96 11.17
C GLU A 203 4.21 -16.58 12.54
N GLU A 204 3.77 -16.00 13.66
CA GLU A 204 4.02 -16.48 15.04
C GLU A 204 5.50 -16.51 15.46
N LYS A 205 6.38 -15.76 14.79
CA LYS A 205 7.79 -15.63 15.22
C LYS A 205 7.88 -14.74 16.46
N THR A 206 8.80 -15.07 17.36
CA THR A 206 9.03 -14.26 18.57
C THR A 206 9.68 -12.92 18.22
N VAL A 207 9.36 -11.87 18.99
CA VAL A 207 9.93 -10.53 18.83
C VAL A 207 11.47 -10.56 18.86
N SER A 208 12.06 -11.35 19.75
CA SER A 208 13.53 -11.50 19.85
C SER A 208 14.14 -12.09 18.58
N ARG A 209 13.48 -13.09 17.96
CA ARG A 209 13.92 -13.67 16.70
C ARG A 209 13.81 -12.68 15.55
N ILE A 210 12.72 -11.94 15.51
CA ILE A 210 12.50 -10.91 14.48
C ILE A 210 13.55 -9.81 14.62
N ALA A 211 13.85 -9.34 15.83
CA ALA A 211 14.87 -8.34 16.06
C ALA A 211 16.25 -8.83 15.59
N ALA A 212 16.60 -10.08 15.85
CA ALA A 212 17.87 -10.66 15.38
C ALA A 212 17.92 -10.82 13.84
N GLU A 213 16.78 -11.08 13.20
CA GLU A 213 16.69 -11.23 11.72
C GLU A 213 16.71 -9.89 11.00
N MET A 214 16.22 -8.83 11.63
CA MET A 214 16.04 -7.53 10.99
C MET A 214 17.14 -6.50 11.31
N GLY A 215 18.01 -6.79 12.27
CA GLY A 215 19.16 -5.94 12.68
C GLY A 215 18.79 -4.89 13.69
#